data_39d1ca0a0532c854f7a2a4b4f934329a
#
_entry.id   39d1ca0a0532c854f7a2a4b4f934329a
#
_cell.length_a   1.000
_cell.length_b   1.000
_cell.length_c   1.000
_cell.angle_alpha   90.00
_cell.angle_beta   90.00
_cell.angle_gamma   90.00
#
_symmetry.space_group_name_H-M   'P 1'
#
loop_
_entity.id
_entity.type
_entity.pdbx_description
1 polymer ?
#
loop_
_entity_poly.entity_id
_entity_poly.type
_entity_poly.pdbx_seq_one_letter_code
_entity_poly.pdbx_strand_id
1 'polypeptide(L)'
;MTNVAVIGAQWGDEGKGKIVDWLSSRADVVVRFQGGHNAGHTLVIGGVEYKLSLLPSGIVRPGKLSVIGNGVVIDPWHLIKEIALLRDQGAEISPDTLVVSDTAALILPLHQAVDHAREAMRGAGKIGTTGRGIGPAYEDKVARRAVRLGDLASEDTLRAKLEAMAAHHNVWLRAAGEDEADPQAMLEALLAIRDEILPFAGQSWRVLEDARANSRRVLFEGAQGVMLDIDHGTYPFVTSSNTVAGQAATGSGTGPTSVGFVLGITKAYTTRVGSGPFPTEDFGADGDRMGERGREFGTVTGRKRRCGWFDAVMVRQANAVAGITGMALTKLDVLDGFETLKICIGYEVDGRMLDHFPSDAAAQAACTPVYEEMPGWSESTYGARSWADLPANAVKYIRRVEELTKTPVTLLSTSPERDDTILVTDPFGG
;
A
#
# COMPACT_ATOMS: atom_id res chain seq x y z
N MET A 1 8.02 -14.10 -19.98
CA MET A 1 7.13 -14.22 -18.80
C MET A 1 6.78 -12.83 -18.33
N THR A 2 5.53 -12.60 -17.98
CA THR A 2 5.04 -11.28 -17.57
C THR A 2 5.26 -11.08 -16.07
N ASN A 3 5.84 -9.97 -15.67
CA ASN A 3 5.88 -9.54 -14.27
C ASN A 3 4.51 -8.99 -13.86
N VAL A 4 4.25 -8.89 -12.56
CA VAL A 4 2.99 -8.37 -12.04
C VAL A 4 3.27 -7.29 -11.00
N ALA A 5 2.62 -6.13 -11.16
CA ALA A 5 2.58 -5.10 -10.11
C ALA A 5 1.19 -5.10 -9.47
N VAL A 6 1.15 -5.25 -8.15
CA VAL A 6 -0.09 -5.21 -7.36
C VAL A 6 -0.17 -3.88 -6.62
N ILE A 7 -1.21 -3.11 -6.89
CA ILE A 7 -1.46 -1.81 -6.25
C ILE A 7 -2.90 -1.71 -5.77
N GLY A 8 -3.17 -0.88 -4.77
CA GLY A 8 -4.54 -0.55 -4.36
C GLY A 8 -5.14 0.50 -5.29
N ALA A 9 -6.36 0.31 -5.76
CA ALA A 9 -7.04 1.25 -6.65
C ALA A 9 -7.92 2.27 -5.90
N GLN A 10 -8.03 2.17 -4.58
CA GLN A 10 -8.85 3.04 -3.72
C GLN A 10 -7.97 3.72 -2.65
N TRP A 11 -8.43 3.84 -1.40
CA TRP A 11 -7.69 4.43 -0.28
C TRP A 11 -6.90 3.45 0.58
N GLY A 12 -6.41 2.36 0.03
CA GLY A 12 -5.78 1.29 0.81
C GLY A 12 -6.81 0.35 1.44
N ASP A 13 -6.30 -0.65 2.16
CA ASP A 13 -7.13 -1.66 2.84
C ASP A 13 -8.10 -2.45 1.94
N GLU A 14 -7.84 -2.50 0.63
CA GLU A 14 -8.65 -3.21 -0.35
C GLU A 14 -8.56 -4.75 -0.24
N GLY A 15 -7.79 -5.25 0.71
CA GLY A 15 -7.55 -6.70 0.83
C GLY A 15 -6.37 -7.21 0.00
N LYS A 16 -5.40 -6.32 -0.30
CA LYS A 16 -4.18 -6.66 -1.05
C LYS A 16 -3.45 -7.89 -0.50
N GLY A 17 -3.36 -8.03 0.82
CA GLY A 17 -2.60 -9.11 1.45
C GLY A 17 -2.96 -10.51 0.95
N LYS A 18 -4.27 -10.84 0.83
CA LYS A 18 -4.73 -12.13 0.29
C LYS A 18 -4.26 -12.35 -1.15
N ILE A 19 -4.42 -11.34 -2.01
CA ILE A 19 -4.08 -11.45 -3.44
C ILE A 19 -2.56 -11.50 -3.63
N VAL A 20 -1.81 -10.70 -2.90
CA VAL A 20 -0.34 -10.73 -2.91
C VAL A 20 0.16 -12.08 -2.41
N ASP A 21 -0.42 -12.64 -1.33
CA ASP A 21 -0.07 -13.97 -0.84
C ASP A 21 -0.31 -15.04 -1.91
N TRP A 22 -1.47 -15.00 -2.57
CA TRP A 22 -1.79 -15.93 -3.65
C TRP A 22 -0.80 -15.82 -4.81
N LEU A 23 -0.45 -14.59 -5.25
CA LEU A 23 0.50 -14.33 -6.32
C LEU A 23 1.95 -14.65 -5.92
N SER A 24 2.34 -14.37 -4.67
CA SER A 24 3.71 -14.61 -4.18
C SER A 24 4.13 -16.07 -4.27
N SER A 25 3.18 -17.00 -4.14
CA SER A 25 3.47 -18.43 -4.32
C SER A 25 3.90 -18.77 -5.77
N ARG A 26 3.52 -17.95 -6.74
CA ARG A 26 3.74 -18.12 -8.18
C ARG A 26 4.89 -17.26 -8.70
N ALA A 27 5.37 -16.30 -7.94
CA ALA A 27 6.51 -15.46 -8.25
C ALA A 27 7.82 -16.11 -7.77
N ASP A 28 8.93 -15.73 -8.40
CA ASP A 28 10.29 -16.14 -7.99
C ASP A 28 10.95 -15.04 -7.13
N VAL A 29 10.59 -13.79 -7.39
CA VAL A 29 11.07 -12.61 -6.67
C VAL A 29 9.88 -11.76 -6.24
N VAL A 30 9.85 -11.29 -4.99
CA VAL A 30 8.82 -10.37 -4.47
C VAL A 30 9.47 -9.09 -4.01
N VAL A 31 8.99 -7.95 -4.50
CA VAL A 31 9.63 -6.63 -4.33
C VAL A 31 8.68 -5.64 -3.67
N ARG A 32 9.04 -5.08 -2.52
CA ARG A 32 8.45 -3.86 -1.97
C ARG A 32 9.16 -2.66 -2.58
N PHE A 33 8.42 -1.72 -3.16
CA PHE A 33 9.01 -0.63 -3.93
C PHE A 33 8.70 0.77 -3.40
N GLN A 34 7.81 0.90 -2.40
CA GLN A 34 7.46 2.19 -1.80
C GLN A 34 6.83 2.01 -0.41
N GLY A 35 6.62 3.13 0.30
CA GLY A 35 6.09 3.16 1.66
C GLY A 35 7.17 2.90 2.70
N GLY A 36 6.76 2.39 3.82
CA GLY A 36 7.60 2.02 4.96
C GLY A 36 6.85 1.06 5.86
N HIS A 37 7.18 1.03 7.15
CA HIS A 37 6.52 0.18 8.13
C HIS A 37 5.16 0.73 8.63
N ASN A 38 4.62 1.76 7.99
CA ASN A 38 3.29 2.32 8.28
C ASN A 38 2.12 1.47 7.72
N ALA A 39 2.40 0.59 6.76
CA ALA A 39 1.42 -0.36 6.22
C ALA A 39 1.77 -1.77 6.71
N GLY A 40 0.84 -2.40 7.41
CA GLY A 40 0.99 -3.80 7.83
C GLY A 40 -0.08 -4.66 7.18
N HIS A 41 0.26 -5.93 6.92
CA HIS A 41 -0.69 -6.94 6.50
C HIS A 41 -0.38 -8.28 7.16
N THR A 42 -1.39 -9.11 7.25
CA THR A 42 -1.30 -10.44 7.83
C THR A 42 -1.42 -11.49 6.74
N LEU A 43 -0.53 -12.48 6.78
CA LEU A 43 -0.59 -13.68 5.96
C LEU A 43 -0.89 -14.88 6.86
N VAL A 44 -1.66 -15.85 6.34
CA VAL A 44 -1.89 -17.12 7.03
C VAL A 44 -1.40 -18.24 6.11
N ILE A 45 -0.34 -18.93 6.52
CA ILE A 45 0.28 -20.00 5.73
C ILE A 45 0.42 -21.24 6.61
N GLY A 46 -0.19 -22.34 6.20
CA GLY A 46 -0.16 -23.59 6.96
C GLY A 46 -0.72 -23.45 8.40
N GLY A 47 -1.65 -22.52 8.61
CA GLY A 47 -2.24 -22.23 9.92
C GLY A 47 -1.40 -21.30 10.81
N VAL A 48 -0.24 -20.85 10.35
CA VAL A 48 0.62 -19.87 11.04
C VAL A 48 0.30 -18.46 10.54
N GLU A 49 0.11 -17.53 11.47
CA GLU A 49 -0.13 -16.12 11.17
C GLU A 49 1.18 -15.33 11.18
N TYR A 50 1.51 -14.71 10.05
CA TYR A 50 2.67 -13.84 9.89
C TYR A 50 2.21 -12.39 9.72
N LYS A 51 2.71 -11.50 10.58
CA LYS A 51 2.43 -10.05 10.52
C LYS A 51 3.62 -9.33 9.89
N LEU A 52 3.42 -8.82 8.66
CA LEU A 52 4.46 -8.15 7.90
C LEU A 52 4.18 -6.64 7.82
N SER A 53 5.24 -5.85 7.83
CA SER A 53 5.16 -4.40 7.64
C SER A 53 6.20 -3.86 6.64
N LEU A 54 7.48 -4.20 6.77
CA LEU A 54 8.56 -3.86 5.83
C LEU A 54 8.89 -5.00 4.89
N LEU A 55 8.92 -6.22 5.41
CA LEU A 55 9.31 -7.40 4.63
C LEU A 55 8.28 -7.72 3.55
N PRO A 56 8.73 -8.07 2.32
CA PRO A 56 7.83 -8.52 1.26
C PRO A 56 7.13 -9.83 1.61
N SER A 57 5.92 -10.05 1.08
CA SER A 57 5.11 -11.24 1.35
C SER A 57 5.77 -12.57 0.96
N GLY A 58 6.75 -12.53 0.05
CA GLY A 58 7.52 -13.70 -0.37
C GLY A 58 8.46 -14.27 0.70
N ILE A 59 8.81 -13.48 1.71
CA ILE A 59 9.85 -13.82 2.70
C ILE A 59 9.54 -15.07 3.53
N VAL A 60 8.27 -15.35 3.76
CA VAL A 60 7.81 -16.52 4.51
C VAL A 60 7.63 -17.77 3.65
N ARG A 61 8.05 -17.73 2.38
CA ARG A 61 7.92 -18.83 1.42
C ARG A 61 9.29 -19.35 1.01
N PRO A 62 9.56 -20.66 1.20
CA PRO A 62 10.85 -21.25 0.81
C PRO A 62 11.16 -21.02 -0.67
N GLY A 63 12.44 -20.80 -0.96
CA GLY A 63 12.95 -20.66 -2.33
C GLY A 63 12.58 -19.35 -3.04
N LYS A 64 12.00 -18.37 -2.35
CA LYS A 64 11.69 -17.06 -2.90
C LYS A 64 12.75 -16.03 -2.49
N LEU A 65 13.07 -15.11 -3.42
CA LEU A 65 13.90 -13.96 -3.12
C LEU A 65 13.00 -12.76 -2.83
N SER A 66 13.23 -12.10 -1.70
CA SER A 66 12.54 -10.88 -1.29
C SER A 66 13.44 -9.68 -1.47
N VAL A 67 12.91 -8.58 -2.01
CA VAL A 67 13.68 -7.35 -2.24
C VAL A 67 12.94 -6.17 -1.63
N ILE A 68 13.63 -5.39 -0.81
CA ILE A 68 13.18 -4.05 -0.39
C ILE A 68 13.90 -3.04 -1.27
N GLY A 69 13.15 -2.39 -2.16
CA GLY A 69 13.68 -1.45 -3.13
C GLY A 69 14.04 -0.08 -2.55
N ASN A 70 14.76 0.70 -3.33
CA ASN A 70 15.22 2.05 -2.98
C ASN A 70 14.08 3.07 -2.77
N GLY A 71 12.86 2.74 -3.21
CA GLY A 71 11.68 3.58 -3.00
C GLY A 71 11.10 3.48 -1.59
N VAL A 72 11.43 2.45 -0.82
CA VAL A 72 11.01 2.27 0.57
C VAL A 72 11.84 3.14 1.50
N VAL A 73 11.23 3.69 2.55
CA VAL A 73 11.93 4.29 3.69
C VAL A 73 11.92 3.28 4.84
N ILE A 74 13.09 3.02 5.42
CA ILE A 74 13.34 1.87 6.29
C ILE A 74 13.68 2.34 7.70
N ASP A 75 12.86 1.95 8.67
CA ASP A 75 13.26 1.96 10.08
C ASP A 75 14.15 0.73 10.33
N PRO A 76 15.47 0.90 10.53
CA PRO A 76 16.38 -0.22 10.61
C PRO A 76 16.16 -1.09 11.85
N TRP A 77 15.78 -0.50 12.99
CA TRP A 77 15.46 -1.24 14.22
C TRP A 77 14.18 -2.07 14.07
N HIS A 78 13.18 -1.48 13.41
CA HIS A 78 11.94 -2.20 13.10
C HIS A 78 12.20 -3.37 12.15
N LEU A 79 13.02 -3.20 11.12
CA LEU A 79 13.37 -4.26 10.18
C LEU A 79 14.08 -5.43 10.89
N ILE A 80 15.07 -5.16 11.74
CA ILE A 80 15.78 -6.20 12.51
C ILE A 80 14.80 -6.95 13.42
N LYS A 81 13.92 -6.22 14.11
CA LYS A 81 12.89 -6.82 14.96
C LYS A 81 11.92 -7.70 14.18
N GLU A 82 11.50 -7.26 13.00
CA GLU A 82 10.60 -8.03 12.11
C GLU A 82 11.30 -9.30 11.60
N ILE A 83 12.57 -9.21 11.20
CA ILE A 83 13.40 -10.36 10.81
C ILE A 83 13.51 -11.38 11.96
N ALA A 84 13.83 -10.93 13.18
CA ALA A 84 13.96 -11.79 14.34
C ALA A 84 12.65 -12.53 14.64
N LEU A 85 11.52 -11.78 14.66
CA LEU A 85 10.19 -12.35 14.90
C LEU A 85 9.83 -13.45 13.90
N LEU A 86 10.12 -13.23 12.62
CA LEU A 86 9.80 -14.21 11.58
C LEU A 86 10.73 -15.42 11.63
N ARG A 87 12.00 -15.24 11.97
CA ARG A 87 12.93 -16.35 12.22
C ARG A 87 12.47 -17.22 13.36
N ASP A 88 11.99 -16.63 14.45
CA ASP A 88 11.40 -17.36 15.59
C ASP A 88 10.15 -18.16 15.19
N GLN A 89 9.43 -17.70 14.16
CA GLN A 89 8.30 -18.41 13.56
C GLN A 89 8.71 -19.44 12.50
N GLY A 90 10.02 -19.64 12.28
CA GLY A 90 10.56 -20.65 11.35
C GLY A 90 10.83 -20.16 9.93
N ALA A 91 10.76 -18.84 9.65
CA ALA A 91 11.12 -18.32 8.34
C ALA A 91 12.65 -18.31 8.14
N GLU A 92 13.11 -18.80 6.99
CA GLU A 92 14.52 -18.78 6.61
C GLU A 92 14.88 -17.42 5.99
N ILE A 93 15.41 -16.51 6.81
CA ILE A 93 15.80 -15.16 6.38
C ILE A 93 17.31 -15.01 6.45
N SER A 94 17.94 -14.85 5.31
CA SER A 94 19.39 -14.66 5.14
C SER A 94 19.67 -13.68 4.00
N PRO A 95 20.93 -13.25 3.79
CA PRO A 95 21.30 -12.46 2.62
C PRO A 95 21.01 -13.12 1.26
N ASP A 96 20.82 -14.44 1.23
CA ASP A 96 20.42 -15.17 0.01
C ASP A 96 18.91 -15.10 -0.28
N THR A 97 18.08 -14.81 0.73
CA THR A 97 16.62 -14.76 0.64
C THR A 97 16.04 -13.35 0.77
N LEU A 98 16.83 -12.39 1.28
CA LEU A 98 16.45 -10.98 1.43
C LEU A 98 17.55 -10.06 0.95
N VAL A 99 17.22 -9.16 0.03
CA VAL A 99 18.07 -8.03 -0.37
C VAL A 99 17.36 -6.72 -0.04
N VAL A 100 18.07 -5.83 0.64
CA VAL A 100 17.62 -4.47 0.96
C VAL A 100 18.47 -3.49 0.16
N SER A 101 17.83 -2.61 -0.63
CA SER A 101 18.58 -1.66 -1.44
C SER A 101 19.52 -0.81 -0.58
N ASP A 102 20.80 -0.81 -0.93
CA ASP A 102 21.84 0.03 -0.31
C ASP A 102 21.55 1.53 -0.41
N THR A 103 20.72 1.94 -1.38
CA THR A 103 20.30 3.32 -1.60
C THR A 103 18.94 3.66 -0.95
N ALA A 104 18.31 2.74 -0.22
CA ALA A 104 17.11 3.03 0.54
C ALA A 104 17.38 3.99 1.70
N ALA A 105 16.52 4.99 1.87
CA ALA A 105 16.65 5.96 2.96
C ALA A 105 16.23 5.37 4.31
N LEU A 106 16.95 5.70 5.36
CA LEU A 106 16.66 5.26 6.72
C LEU A 106 15.73 6.25 7.44
N ILE A 107 14.80 5.69 8.21
CA ILE A 107 14.01 6.43 9.20
C ILE A 107 14.79 6.40 10.51
N LEU A 108 15.03 7.58 11.08
CA LEU A 108 15.73 7.75 12.34
C LEU A 108 14.76 8.26 13.42
N PRO A 109 15.10 8.16 14.72
CA PRO A 109 14.26 8.70 15.80
C PRO A 109 13.89 10.17 15.62
N LEU A 110 14.78 10.96 15.08
CA LEU A 110 14.58 12.36 14.69
C LEU A 110 13.36 12.52 13.74
N HIS A 111 13.17 11.65 12.75
CA HIS A 111 12.03 11.73 11.84
C HIS A 111 10.70 11.49 12.56
N GLN A 112 10.70 10.58 13.57
CA GLN A 112 9.51 10.32 14.39
C GLN A 112 9.19 11.53 15.26
N ALA A 113 10.19 12.17 15.89
CA ALA A 113 10.02 13.39 16.67
C ALA A 113 9.42 14.52 15.80
N VAL A 114 9.97 14.73 14.60
CA VAL A 114 9.46 15.73 13.64
C VAL A 114 8.01 15.42 13.22
N ASP A 115 7.67 14.17 12.96
CA ASP A 115 6.32 13.74 12.56
C ASP A 115 5.30 14.04 13.68
N HIS A 116 5.62 13.67 14.93
CA HIS A 116 4.78 13.92 16.09
C HIS A 116 4.58 15.43 16.34
N ALA A 117 5.65 16.21 16.34
CA ALA A 117 5.58 17.64 16.58
C ALA A 117 4.76 18.37 15.50
N ARG A 118 4.94 18.01 14.22
CA ARG A 118 4.14 18.57 13.11
C ARG A 118 2.66 18.25 13.24
N GLU A 119 2.29 17.03 13.59
CA GLU A 119 0.90 16.67 13.84
C GLU A 119 0.32 17.41 15.07
N ALA A 120 1.10 17.58 16.13
CA ALA A 120 0.67 18.34 17.30
C ALA A 120 0.38 19.81 16.96
N MET A 121 1.25 20.47 16.18
CA MET A 121 1.11 21.87 15.77
C MET A 121 -0.09 22.12 14.85
N ARG A 122 -0.52 21.12 14.07
CA ARG A 122 -1.68 21.26 13.16
C ARG A 122 -3.02 21.35 13.87
N GLY A 123 -3.12 20.96 15.14
CA GLY A 123 -4.37 21.01 15.90
C GLY A 123 -5.53 20.28 15.22
N ALA A 124 -6.58 21.02 14.84
CA ALA A 124 -7.73 20.47 14.12
C ALA A 124 -7.43 20.07 12.66
N GLY A 125 -6.36 20.60 12.07
CA GLY A 125 -5.93 20.32 10.70
C GLY A 125 -5.01 19.10 10.56
N LYS A 126 -5.00 18.18 11.54
CA LYS A 126 -4.19 16.96 11.49
C LYS A 126 -4.46 16.14 10.23
N ILE A 127 -3.39 15.67 9.59
CA ILE A 127 -3.47 14.71 8.48
C ILE A 127 -3.87 13.33 9.02
N GLY A 128 -3.48 13.02 10.25
CA GLY A 128 -3.69 11.72 10.88
C GLY A 128 -2.59 10.73 10.49
N THR A 129 -1.33 11.19 10.49
CA THR A 129 -0.16 10.34 10.24
C THR A 129 -0.06 9.22 11.27
N THR A 130 0.76 8.21 10.98
CA THR A 130 1.02 7.12 11.91
C THR A 130 2.06 7.48 12.99
N GLY A 131 2.67 8.66 12.92
CA GLY A 131 3.74 9.09 13.82
C GLY A 131 5.06 8.31 13.66
N ARG A 132 5.22 7.59 12.55
CA ARG A 132 6.38 6.71 12.32
C ARG A 132 7.53 7.36 11.55
N GLY A 133 7.46 8.66 11.31
CA GLY A 133 8.50 9.41 10.62
C GLY A 133 8.59 9.17 9.11
N ILE A 134 7.57 8.57 8.50
CA ILE A 134 7.57 8.25 7.06
C ILE A 134 7.71 9.52 6.22
N GLY A 135 6.86 10.53 6.48
CA GLY A 135 6.86 11.81 5.75
C GLY A 135 8.19 12.53 5.83
N PRO A 136 8.70 12.81 7.05
CA PRO A 136 10.02 13.43 7.21
C PRO A 136 11.17 12.69 6.56
N ALA A 137 11.16 11.34 6.55
CA ALA A 137 12.20 10.57 5.87
C ALA A 137 12.13 10.70 4.34
N TYR A 138 10.92 10.75 3.74
CA TYR A 138 10.77 11.06 2.32
C TYR A 138 11.17 12.49 1.99
N GLU A 139 10.85 13.46 2.85
CA GLU A 139 11.29 14.84 2.71
C GLU A 139 12.82 14.94 2.65
N ASP A 140 13.51 14.27 3.57
CA ASP A 140 14.97 14.26 3.59
C ASP A 140 15.58 13.52 2.39
N LYS A 141 14.94 12.47 1.91
CA LYS A 141 15.34 11.79 0.68
C LYS A 141 15.32 12.75 -0.51
N VAL A 142 14.21 13.47 -0.72
CA VAL A 142 14.05 14.43 -1.84
C VAL A 142 14.95 15.64 -1.66
N ALA A 143 15.16 16.12 -0.43
CA ALA A 143 16.06 17.20 -0.08
C ALA A 143 17.56 16.79 -0.14
N ARG A 144 17.86 15.52 -0.40
CA ARG A 144 19.23 14.97 -0.50
C ARG A 144 20.01 15.02 0.82
N ARG A 145 19.31 14.98 1.96
CA ARG A 145 19.87 14.91 3.32
C ARG A 145 19.86 13.50 3.92
N ALA A 146 19.08 12.57 3.33
CA ALA A 146 18.86 11.27 3.91
C ALA A 146 20.16 10.49 4.16
N VAL A 147 20.20 9.80 5.29
CA VAL A 147 21.09 8.67 5.52
C VAL A 147 20.51 7.48 4.77
N ARG A 148 21.33 6.78 3.98
CA ARG A 148 20.97 5.58 3.23
C ARG A 148 21.55 4.35 3.89
N LEU A 149 20.99 3.18 3.63
CA LEU A 149 21.48 1.93 4.21
C LEU A 149 22.99 1.70 3.92
N GLY A 150 23.45 1.97 2.71
CA GLY A 150 24.86 1.82 2.35
C GLY A 150 25.82 2.77 3.08
N ASP A 151 25.33 3.89 3.62
CA ASP A 151 26.17 4.82 4.40
C ASP A 151 26.67 4.19 5.72
N LEU A 152 25.98 3.17 6.22
CA LEU A 152 26.41 2.43 7.41
C LEU A 152 27.79 1.74 7.24
N ALA A 153 28.24 1.56 6.02
CA ALA A 153 29.56 0.98 5.73
C ALA A 153 30.73 1.90 6.11
N SER A 154 30.49 3.23 6.23
CA SER A 154 31.52 4.24 6.54
C SER A 154 31.08 5.11 7.71
N GLU A 155 31.74 4.96 8.85
CA GLU A 155 31.43 5.76 10.06
C GLU A 155 31.61 7.26 9.80
N ASP A 156 32.67 7.67 9.11
CA ASP A 156 32.91 9.10 8.81
C ASP A 156 31.81 9.69 7.95
N THR A 157 31.34 8.96 6.92
CA THR A 157 30.22 9.38 6.07
C THR A 157 28.94 9.47 6.87
N LEU A 158 28.67 8.47 7.71
CA LEU A 158 27.49 8.41 8.55
C LEU A 158 27.47 9.57 9.55
N ARG A 159 28.57 9.82 10.25
CA ARG A 159 28.74 10.94 11.19
C ARG A 159 28.45 12.29 10.54
N ALA A 160 29.10 12.58 9.42
CA ALA A 160 28.92 13.85 8.71
C ALA A 160 27.45 14.06 8.27
N LYS A 161 26.79 13.02 7.79
CA LYS A 161 25.37 13.10 7.40
C LYS A 161 24.44 13.31 8.59
N LEU A 162 24.67 12.64 9.70
CA LEU A 162 23.88 12.79 10.91
C LEU A 162 24.02 14.19 11.52
N GLU A 163 25.23 14.74 11.56
CA GLU A 163 25.47 16.11 12.01
C GLU A 163 24.73 17.13 11.13
N ALA A 164 24.84 17.01 9.82
CA ALA A 164 24.14 17.90 8.89
C ALA A 164 22.62 17.79 8.99
N MET A 165 22.07 16.57 9.15
CA MET A 165 20.65 16.33 9.33
C MET A 165 20.15 16.89 10.66
N ALA A 166 20.84 16.64 11.78
CA ALA A 166 20.50 17.17 13.08
C ALA A 166 20.54 18.71 13.09
N ALA A 167 21.61 19.33 12.51
CA ALA A 167 21.72 20.77 12.40
C ALA A 167 20.51 21.39 11.68
N HIS A 168 19.99 20.73 10.63
CA HIS A 168 18.82 21.20 9.90
C HIS A 168 17.53 21.10 10.75
N HIS A 169 17.26 19.93 11.31
CA HIS A 169 16.00 19.68 11.98
C HIS A 169 15.93 20.30 13.39
N ASN A 170 17.07 20.47 14.08
CA ASN A 170 17.12 21.06 15.41
C ASN A 170 16.69 22.52 15.42
N VAL A 171 16.89 23.26 14.32
CA VAL A 171 16.34 24.62 14.18
C VAL A 171 14.82 24.61 14.35
N TRP A 172 14.17 23.66 13.70
CA TRP A 172 12.72 23.51 13.72
C TRP A 172 12.21 22.89 15.03
N LEU A 173 12.85 21.83 15.54
CA LEU A 173 12.50 21.20 16.82
C LEU A 173 12.57 22.18 17.97
N ARG A 174 13.63 22.99 18.03
CA ARG A 174 13.77 24.07 19.02
C ARG A 174 12.64 25.10 18.91
N ALA A 175 12.29 25.50 17.69
CA ALA A 175 11.19 26.46 17.47
C ALA A 175 9.82 25.85 17.85
N ALA A 176 9.67 24.55 17.77
CA ALA A 176 8.48 23.81 18.18
C ALA A 176 8.42 23.54 19.71
N GLY A 177 9.50 23.82 20.45
CA GLY A 177 9.61 23.51 21.88
C GLY A 177 9.89 22.05 22.19
N GLU A 178 10.41 21.31 21.20
CA GLU A 178 10.78 19.90 21.30
C GLU A 178 12.28 19.74 21.57
N ASP A 179 12.66 18.57 22.09
CA ASP A 179 14.06 18.23 22.32
C ASP A 179 14.85 18.14 21.02
N GLU A 180 16.06 18.66 21.04
CA GLU A 180 16.98 18.58 19.91
C GLU A 180 17.50 17.16 19.72
N ALA A 181 17.62 16.72 18.46
CA ALA A 181 18.22 15.44 18.12
C ALA A 181 19.75 15.48 18.35
N ASP A 182 20.28 14.51 19.06
CA ASP A 182 21.72 14.32 19.27
C ASP A 182 22.30 13.45 18.14
N PRO A 183 23.15 14.01 17.26
CA PRO A 183 23.76 13.26 16.17
C PRO A 183 24.70 12.15 16.67
N GLN A 184 25.38 12.36 17.81
CA GLN A 184 26.27 11.35 18.37
C GLN A 184 25.49 10.13 18.91
N ALA A 185 24.38 10.35 19.60
CA ALA A 185 23.50 9.27 20.07
C ALA A 185 22.89 8.49 18.89
N MET A 186 22.50 9.17 17.80
CA MET A 186 22.03 8.52 16.59
C MET A 186 23.11 7.68 15.91
N LEU A 187 24.35 8.18 15.87
CA LEU A 187 25.50 7.44 15.33
C LEU A 187 25.74 6.15 16.11
N GLU A 188 25.83 6.25 17.42
CA GLU A 188 26.06 5.09 18.31
C GLU A 188 24.96 4.03 18.16
N ALA A 189 23.70 4.46 18.09
CA ALA A 189 22.56 3.57 17.88
C ALA A 189 22.60 2.84 16.53
N LEU A 190 23.04 3.52 15.45
CA LEU A 190 23.18 2.91 14.14
C LEU A 190 24.39 1.96 14.06
N LEU A 191 25.53 2.33 14.67
CA LEU A 191 26.71 1.49 14.73
C LEU A 191 26.44 0.20 15.52
N ALA A 192 25.61 0.26 16.55
CA ALA A 192 25.23 -0.90 17.35
C ALA A 192 24.48 -1.98 16.56
N ILE A 193 23.74 -1.59 15.50
CA ILE A 193 22.95 -2.53 14.66
C ILE A 193 23.58 -2.79 13.30
N ARG A 194 24.69 -2.12 12.99
CA ARG A 194 25.31 -2.13 11.66
C ARG A 194 25.58 -3.55 11.15
N ASP A 195 26.19 -4.37 11.97
CA ASP A 195 26.63 -5.71 11.58
C ASP A 195 25.48 -6.70 11.42
N GLU A 196 24.29 -6.38 11.95
CA GLU A 196 23.07 -7.16 11.76
C GLU A 196 22.37 -6.82 10.43
N ILE A 197 22.42 -5.55 9.99
CA ILE A 197 21.63 -5.09 8.83
C ILE A 197 22.45 -5.01 7.53
N LEU A 198 23.75 -4.65 7.60
CA LEU A 198 24.59 -4.52 6.40
C LEU A 198 24.71 -5.79 5.56
N PRO A 199 24.68 -7.02 6.11
CA PRO A 199 24.71 -8.23 5.31
C PRO A 199 23.56 -8.33 4.29
N PHE A 200 22.42 -7.65 4.53
CA PHE A 200 21.29 -7.61 3.61
C PHE A 200 21.39 -6.50 2.56
N ALA A 201 22.34 -5.56 2.70
CA ALA A 201 22.49 -4.44 1.78
C ALA A 201 22.96 -4.91 0.41
N GLY A 202 22.27 -4.47 -0.64
CA GLY A 202 22.61 -4.85 -2.01
C GLY A 202 22.01 -3.91 -3.06
N GLN A 203 22.45 -4.10 -4.30
CA GLN A 203 21.98 -3.30 -5.43
C GLN A 203 20.71 -3.91 -6.02
N SER A 204 19.53 -3.43 -5.60
CA SER A 204 18.24 -3.96 -6.03
C SER A 204 18.10 -4.04 -7.56
N TRP A 205 18.62 -3.03 -8.29
CA TRP A 205 18.56 -3.01 -9.75
C TRP A 205 19.33 -4.18 -10.41
N ARG A 206 20.48 -4.60 -9.84
CA ARG A 206 21.22 -5.78 -10.35
C ARG A 206 20.45 -7.07 -10.12
N VAL A 207 19.87 -7.22 -8.92
CA VAL A 207 19.03 -8.38 -8.58
C VAL A 207 17.87 -8.53 -9.57
N LEU A 208 17.22 -7.42 -9.92
CA LEU A 208 16.11 -7.43 -10.86
C LEU A 208 16.55 -7.62 -12.31
N GLU A 209 17.70 -7.11 -12.70
CA GLU A 209 18.29 -7.39 -14.02
C GLU A 209 18.66 -8.87 -14.16
N ASP A 210 19.28 -9.47 -13.13
CA ASP A 210 19.56 -10.91 -13.09
C ASP A 210 18.29 -11.75 -13.14
N ALA A 211 17.23 -11.33 -12.42
CA ALA A 211 15.93 -12.00 -12.50
C ALA A 211 15.35 -11.93 -13.90
N ARG A 212 15.44 -10.77 -14.58
CA ARG A 212 15.00 -10.59 -15.96
C ARG A 212 15.80 -11.48 -16.93
N ALA A 213 17.14 -11.47 -16.81
CA ALA A 213 18.02 -12.26 -17.67
C ALA A 213 17.75 -13.78 -17.55
N ASN A 214 17.35 -14.23 -16.35
CA ASN A 214 17.02 -15.62 -16.07
C ASN A 214 15.52 -15.93 -16.21
N SER A 215 14.73 -15.04 -16.82
CA SER A 215 13.28 -15.21 -17.04
C SER A 215 12.51 -15.55 -15.76
N ARG A 216 12.93 -15.03 -14.61
CA ARG A 216 12.25 -15.19 -13.32
C ARG A 216 11.04 -14.25 -13.25
N ARG A 217 9.96 -14.73 -12.65
CA ARG A 217 8.73 -13.94 -12.43
C ARG A 217 8.90 -13.01 -11.24
N VAL A 218 8.70 -11.71 -11.47
CA VAL A 218 8.77 -10.71 -10.42
C VAL A 218 7.38 -10.21 -10.06
N LEU A 219 7.07 -10.20 -8.76
CA LEU A 219 5.89 -9.60 -8.17
C LEU A 219 6.28 -8.29 -7.47
N PHE A 220 5.81 -7.17 -7.97
CA PHE A 220 5.95 -5.87 -7.30
C PHE A 220 4.77 -5.65 -6.36
N GLU A 221 5.05 -5.61 -5.07
CA GLU A 221 4.06 -5.47 -4.01
C GLU A 221 3.96 -4.01 -3.56
N GLY A 222 2.85 -3.35 -3.94
CA GLY A 222 2.53 -1.99 -3.50
C GLY A 222 1.87 -1.95 -2.12
N ALA A 223 2.02 -0.83 -1.45
CA ALA A 223 1.34 -0.49 -0.21
C ALA A 223 0.38 0.68 -0.44
N GLN A 224 -0.55 0.91 0.49
CA GLN A 224 -1.60 1.94 0.40
C GLN A 224 -2.49 1.76 -0.84
N GLY A 225 -2.93 2.87 -1.47
CA GLY A 225 -3.75 2.87 -2.68
C GLY A 225 -3.62 4.18 -3.44
N VAL A 226 -4.07 4.21 -4.69
CA VAL A 226 -3.89 5.35 -5.62
C VAL A 226 -4.48 6.65 -5.05
N MET A 227 -5.59 6.57 -4.32
CA MET A 227 -6.18 7.77 -3.70
C MET A 227 -5.38 8.31 -2.51
N LEU A 228 -4.35 7.59 -2.07
CA LEU A 228 -3.35 8.04 -1.09
C LEU A 228 -2.01 8.43 -1.73
N ASP A 229 -1.91 8.42 -3.06
CA ASP A 229 -0.71 8.83 -3.79
C ASP A 229 -0.39 10.30 -3.56
N ILE A 230 0.89 10.65 -3.37
CA ILE A 230 1.31 12.01 -3.07
C ILE A 230 0.95 13.02 -4.16
N ASP A 231 0.93 12.59 -5.44
CA ASP A 231 0.66 13.45 -6.59
C ASP A 231 -0.79 13.32 -7.10
N HIS A 232 -1.36 12.12 -7.04
CA HIS A 232 -2.64 11.77 -7.67
C HIS A 232 -3.78 11.52 -6.69
N GLY A 233 -3.48 11.48 -5.40
CA GLY A 233 -4.46 11.21 -4.35
C GLY A 233 -5.20 12.45 -3.85
N THR A 234 -5.93 12.27 -2.77
CA THR A 234 -6.75 13.30 -2.10
C THR A 234 -5.90 14.22 -1.21
N TYR A 235 -4.95 14.94 -1.81
CA TYR A 235 -4.05 15.85 -1.12
C TYR A 235 -4.82 16.89 -0.30
N PRO A 236 -4.42 17.22 0.99
CA PRO A 236 -3.20 16.76 1.67
C PRO A 236 -3.36 15.43 2.45
N PHE A 237 -4.50 14.77 2.39
CA PHE A 237 -4.79 13.53 3.11
C PHE A 237 -4.30 12.30 2.34
N VAL A 238 -2.98 12.23 2.17
CA VAL A 238 -2.27 11.23 1.37
C VAL A 238 -1.04 10.69 2.11
N THR A 239 -0.44 9.61 1.61
CA THR A 239 0.89 9.17 2.05
C THR A 239 1.97 10.01 1.38
N SER A 240 3.22 9.89 1.82
CA SER A 240 4.34 10.70 1.33
C SER A 240 5.10 10.03 0.17
N SER A 241 4.51 9.02 -0.46
CA SER A 241 5.11 8.30 -1.59
C SER A 241 4.14 8.19 -2.76
N ASN A 242 4.66 7.95 -3.96
CA ASN A 242 3.85 7.51 -5.07
C ASN A 242 3.43 6.05 -4.86
N THR A 243 2.15 5.77 -5.04
CA THR A 243 1.52 4.44 -4.87
C THR A 243 1.11 3.83 -6.20
N VAL A 244 1.24 4.57 -7.29
CA VAL A 244 0.95 4.12 -8.66
C VAL A 244 2.00 3.12 -9.17
N ALA A 245 1.66 2.31 -10.18
CA ALA A 245 2.54 1.26 -10.68
C ALA A 245 3.87 1.80 -11.28
N GLY A 246 3.89 3.04 -11.76
CA GLY A 246 5.13 3.68 -12.21
C GLY A 246 6.23 3.71 -11.15
N GLN A 247 5.85 3.79 -9.88
CA GLN A 247 6.78 3.74 -8.76
C GLN A 247 7.45 2.36 -8.60
N ALA A 248 6.87 1.29 -9.10
CA ALA A 248 7.52 -0.03 -9.10
C ALA A 248 8.84 0.01 -9.88
N ALA A 249 8.88 0.74 -10.98
CA ALA A 249 10.10 0.92 -11.77
C ALA A 249 11.14 1.76 -11.01
N THR A 250 10.79 2.99 -10.62
CA THR A 250 11.73 3.92 -9.97
C THR A 250 12.12 3.50 -8.56
N GLY A 251 11.19 2.90 -7.82
CA GLY A 251 11.38 2.49 -6.43
C GLY A 251 12.07 1.14 -6.23
N SER A 252 12.27 0.37 -7.30
CA SER A 252 13.05 -0.89 -7.26
C SER A 252 14.31 -0.84 -8.12
N GLY A 253 14.41 0.15 -9.02
CA GLY A 253 15.55 0.30 -9.93
C GLY A 253 15.42 -0.56 -11.19
N THR A 254 14.20 -0.91 -11.62
CA THR A 254 13.99 -1.58 -12.91
C THR A 254 13.47 -0.61 -13.97
N GLY A 255 13.54 -1.01 -15.24
CA GLY A 255 12.97 -0.20 -16.34
C GLY A 255 11.43 -0.22 -16.32
N PRO A 256 10.75 0.84 -16.79
CA PRO A 256 9.29 0.91 -16.73
C PRO A 256 8.58 -0.20 -17.52
N THR A 257 9.17 -0.66 -18.63
CA THR A 257 8.65 -1.76 -19.44
C THR A 257 8.75 -3.13 -18.76
N SER A 258 9.52 -3.23 -17.67
CA SER A 258 9.68 -4.46 -16.89
C SER A 258 8.62 -4.63 -15.80
N VAL A 259 7.74 -3.65 -15.59
CA VAL A 259 6.69 -3.73 -14.56
C VAL A 259 5.64 -4.80 -14.92
N GLY A 260 5.34 -4.97 -16.21
CA GLY A 260 4.47 -6.02 -16.71
C GLY A 260 2.98 -5.73 -16.51
N PHE A 261 2.22 -6.74 -16.06
CA PHE A 261 0.78 -6.62 -15.80
C PHE A 261 0.52 -5.80 -14.53
N VAL A 262 -0.34 -4.80 -14.61
CA VAL A 262 -0.71 -4.00 -13.44
C VAL A 262 -2.08 -4.44 -12.93
N LEU A 263 -2.08 -5.07 -11.75
CA LEU A 263 -3.27 -5.55 -11.07
C LEU A 263 -3.72 -4.55 -10.01
N GLY A 264 -4.88 -3.91 -10.23
CA GLY A 264 -5.52 -3.02 -9.28
C GLY A 264 -6.40 -3.77 -8.30
N ILE A 265 -6.11 -3.72 -7.01
CA ILE A 265 -6.98 -4.32 -6.01
C ILE A 265 -8.07 -3.32 -5.66
N THR A 266 -9.32 -3.76 -5.77
CA THR A 266 -10.52 -2.92 -5.63
C THR A 266 -11.55 -3.66 -4.78
N LYS A 267 -12.07 -3.05 -3.73
CA LYS A 267 -13.23 -3.60 -3.02
C LYS A 267 -14.51 -3.40 -3.83
N ALA A 268 -15.46 -4.30 -3.67
CA ALA A 268 -16.82 -4.16 -4.23
C ALA A 268 -17.61 -2.97 -3.63
N TYR A 269 -17.08 -2.31 -2.63
CA TYR A 269 -17.53 -1.07 -2.01
C TYR A 269 -16.31 -0.21 -1.68
N THR A 270 -16.47 0.91 -0.99
CA THR A 270 -15.35 1.81 -0.70
C THR A 270 -15.14 1.95 0.79
N THR A 271 -13.87 1.99 1.23
CA THR A 271 -13.52 2.30 2.62
C THR A 271 -12.39 3.32 2.69
N ARG A 272 -12.39 4.12 3.75
CA ARG A 272 -11.32 5.06 4.04
C ARG A 272 -10.97 5.08 5.53
N VAL A 273 -9.68 5.19 5.83
CA VAL A 273 -9.18 5.47 7.18
C VAL A 273 -8.77 6.92 7.28
N GLY A 274 -9.08 7.56 8.41
CA GLY A 274 -8.66 8.92 8.69
C GLY A 274 -9.52 10.00 8.05
N SER A 275 -8.98 11.21 8.04
CA SER A 275 -9.65 12.42 7.56
C SER A 275 -9.60 12.54 6.04
N GLY A 276 -10.26 13.57 5.52
CA GLY A 276 -10.28 13.90 4.10
C GLY A 276 -11.58 13.51 3.40
N PRO A 277 -11.73 13.91 2.13
CA PRO A 277 -12.96 13.75 1.36
C PRO A 277 -13.27 12.28 1.10
N PHE A 278 -14.55 11.92 1.17
CA PHE A 278 -15.08 10.60 0.84
C PHE A 278 -16.50 10.77 0.29
N PRO A 279 -16.66 11.11 -0.99
CA PRO A 279 -17.96 11.49 -1.55
C PRO A 279 -19.03 10.42 -1.40
N THR A 280 -18.66 9.15 -1.51
CA THR A 280 -19.60 8.01 -1.44
C THR A 280 -19.77 7.45 -0.02
N GLU A 281 -19.28 8.14 1.03
CA GLU A 281 -19.45 7.70 2.42
C GLU A 281 -20.93 7.58 2.77
N ASP A 282 -21.31 6.46 3.37
CA ASP A 282 -22.66 6.21 3.84
C ASP A 282 -22.71 6.24 5.36
N PHE A 283 -23.42 7.23 5.90
CA PHE A 283 -23.60 7.42 7.36
C PHE A 283 -24.83 6.68 7.91
N GLY A 284 -25.53 5.96 7.06
CA GLY A 284 -26.74 5.22 7.41
C GLY A 284 -26.49 3.74 7.73
N ALA A 285 -27.59 3.01 7.80
CA ALA A 285 -27.58 1.57 8.11
C ALA A 285 -26.78 0.73 7.10
N ASP A 286 -26.71 1.16 5.83
CA ASP A 286 -25.95 0.47 4.79
C ASP A 286 -24.46 0.57 5.04
N GLY A 287 -23.95 1.77 5.38
CA GLY A 287 -22.55 1.98 5.75
C GLY A 287 -22.14 1.20 6.99
N ASP A 288 -22.99 1.17 8.02
CA ASP A 288 -22.75 0.38 9.22
C ASP A 288 -22.73 -1.13 8.90
N ARG A 289 -23.65 -1.61 8.09
CA ARG A 289 -23.71 -3.01 7.64
C ARG A 289 -22.49 -3.43 6.86
N MET A 290 -21.99 -2.57 5.93
CA MET A 290 -20.72 -2.80 5.23
C MET A 290 -19.55 -2.89 6.22
N GLY A 291 -19.50 -1.98 7.20
CA GLY A 291 -18.46 -1.94 8.23
C GLY A 291 -18.41 -3.20 9.09
N GLU A 292 -19.56 -3.66 9.56
CA GLU A 292 -19.69 -4.85 10.41
C GLU A 292 -19.36 -6.13 9.64
N ARG A 293 -20.01 -6.36 8.48
CA ARG A 293 -19.79 -7.55 7.66
C ARG A 293 -18.38 -7.61 7.09
N GLY A 294 -17.88 -6.47 6.63
CA GLY A 294 -16.53 -6.33 6.12
C GLY A 294 -15.46 -6.41 7.19
N ARG A 295 -15.82 -6.39 8.49
CA ARG A 295 -14.88 -6.27 9.63
C ARG A 295 -13.92 -5.11 9.39
N GLU A 296 -14.48 -3.94 9.05
CA GLU A 296 -13.71 -2.79 8.65
C GLU A 296 -13.12 -2.05 9.87
N PHE A 297 -12.09 -2.67 10.45
CA PHE A 297 -11.29 -2.12 11.55
C PHE A 297 -9.81 -2.17 11.18
N GLY A 298 -9.06 -1.15 11.59
CA GLY A 298 -7.61 -1.08 11.33
C GLY A 298 -6.89 -2.21 12.08
N THR A 299 -6.10 -3.01 11.35
CA THR A 299 -5.39 -4.18 11.91
C THR A 299 -4.41 -3.80 13.03
N VAL A 300 -3.82 -2.60 12.97
CA VAL A 300 -2.84 -2.12 13.94
C VAL A 300 -3.46 -1.23 15.01
N THR A 301 -4.43 -0.38 14.62
CA THR A 301 -5.00 0.66 15.51
C THR A 301 -6.37 0.30 16.07
N GLY A 302 -7.03 -0.76 15.55
CA GLY A 302 -8.42 -1.09 15.89
C GLY A 302 -9.45 -0.03 15.47
N ARG A 303 -9.04 1.04 14.79
CA ARG A 303 -9.91 2.15 14.39
C ARG A 303 -10.91 1.72 13.35
N LYS A 304 -12.22 2.04 13.56
CA LYS A 304 -13.28 1.80 12.57
C LYS A 304 -12.97 2.57 11.28
N ARG A 305 -13.08 1.88 10.14
CA ARG A 305 -12.99 2.49 8.82
C ARG A 305 -14.33 3.12 8.46
N ARG A 306 -14.28 4.24 7.76
CA ARG A 306 -15.43 4.84 7.10
C ARG A 306 -15.81 3.96 5.92
N CYS A 307 -17.09 3.72 5.69
CA CYS A 307 -17.61 2.84 4.64
C CYS A 307 -18.56 3.59 3.73
N GLY A 308 -18.63 3.21 2.47
CA GLY A 308 -19.53 3.79 1.51
C GLY A 308 -19.63 2.98 0.22
N TRP A 309 -20.47 3.44 -0.69
CA TRP A 309 -20.77 2.77 -1.93
C TRP A 309 -19.59 2.76 -2.91
N PHE A 310 -19.62 1.86 -3.87
CA PHE A 310 -18.57 1.76 -4.90
C PHE A 310 -18.50 3.05 -5.72
N ASP A 311 -17.29 3.59 -5.87
CA ASP A 311 -17.01 4.80 -6.62
C ASP A 311 -16.34 4.48 -7.96
N ALA A 312 -17.14 4.34 -9.02
CA ALA A 312 -16.62 3.98 -10.32
C ALA A 312 -15.83 5.12 -10.99
N VAL A 313 -16.15 6.37 -10.66
CA VAL A 313 -15.42 7.54 -11.18
C VAL A 313 -13.99 7.54 -10.69
N MET A 314 -13.84 7.41 -9.37
CA MET A 314 -12.54 7.39 -8.71
C MET A 314 -11.71 6.18 -9.12
N VAL A 315 -12.32 4.98 -9.18
CA VAL A 315 -11.61 3.76 -9.61
C VAL A 315 -11.19 3.85 -11.07
N ARG A 316 -12.04 4.39 -11.96
CA ARG A 316 -11.68 4.64 -13.36
C ARG A 316 -10.48 5.59 -13.49
N GLN A 317 -10.47 6.67 -12.71
CA GLN A 317 -9.35 7.61 -12.68
C GLN A 317 -8.08 6.94 -12.15
N ALA A 318 -8.19 6.16 -11.06
CA ALA A 318 -7.08 5.40 -10.51
C ALA A 318 -6.50 4.40 -11.53
N ASN A 319 -7.38 3.69 -12.25
CA ASN A 319 -6.97 2.75 -13.28
C ASN A 319 -6.18 3.43 -14.41
N ALA A 320 -6.64 4.59 -14.85
CA ALA A 320 -5.97 5.36 -15.89
C ALA A 320 -4.61 5.89 -15.46
N VAL A 321 -4.55 6.53 -14.28
CA VAL A 321 -3.31 7.14 -13.75
C VAL A 321 -2.25 6.10 -13.41
N ALA A 322 -2.66 4.97 -12.85
CA ALA A 322 -1.73 3.92 -12.43
C ALA A 322 -1.45 2.88 -13.50
N GLY A 323 -2.10 2.95 -14.68
CA GLY A 323 -1.92 1.98 -15.76
C GLY A 323 -2.46 0.60 -15.42
N ILE A 324 -3.52 0.50 -14.63
CA ILE A 324 -4.14 -0.77 -14.24
C ILE A 324 -4.74 -1.45 -15.48
N THR A 325 -4.30 -2.68 -15.75
CA THR A 325 -4.73 -3.48 -16.91
C THR A 325 -5.77 -4.53 -16.54
N GLY A 326 -5.90 -4.85 -15.25
CA GLY A 326 -6.93 -5.74 -14.73
C GLY A 326 -7.19 -5.47 -13.26
N MET A 327 -8.41 -5.75 -12.79
CA MET A 327 -8.79 -5.58 -11.38
C MET A 327 -8.92 -6.92 -10.67
N ALA A 328 -8.51 -6.94 -9.40
CA ALA A 328 -8.91 -7.97 -8.46
C ALA A 328 -10.03 -7.37 -7.58
N LEU A 329 -11.26 -7.80 -7.82
CA LEU A 329 -12.42 -7.34 -7.04
C LEU A 329 -12.53 -8.17 -5.76
N THR A 330 -12.54 -7.51 -4.62
CA THR A 330 -12.52 -8.16 -3.30
C THR A 330 -13.77 -7.86 -2.50
N LYS A 331 -14.06 -8.72 -1.52
CA LYS A 331 -15.15 -8.53 -0.54
C LYS A 331 -16.54 -8.40 -1.17
N LEU A 332 -16.80 -9.13 -2.24
CA LEU A 332 -18.12 -9.18 -2.86
C LEU A 332 -19.18 -9.71 -1.88
N ASP A 333 -18.80 -10.67 -1.06
CA ASP A 333 -19.60 -11.33 -0.02
C ASP A 333 -20.18 -10.35 1.02
N VAL A 334 -19.56 -9.21 1.23
CA VAL A 334 -20.05 -8.16 2.11
C VAL A 334 -21.37 -7.57 1.61
N LEU A 335 -21.57 -7.57 0.30
CA LEU A 335 -22.79 -7.04 -0.35
C LEU A 335 -23.95 -8.04 -0.42
N ASP A 336 -23.79 -9.29 0.05
CA ASP A 336 -24.85 -10.29 0.09
C ASP A 336 -26.05 -9.78 0.88
N GLY A 337 -27.26 -9.99 0.36
CA GLY A 337 -28.51 -9.65 1.01
C GLY A 337 -28.84 -8.15 1.08
N PHE A 338 -28.14 -7.27 0.36
CA PHE A 338 -28.63 -5.93 0.09
C PHE A 338 -29.73 -5.99 -0.98
N GLU A 339 -30.81 -5.24 -0.78
CA GLU A 339 -31.89 -5.17 -1.76
C GLU A 339 -31.51 -4.30 -2.96
N THR A 340 -30.83 -3.20 -2.71
CA THR A 340 -30.34 -2.25 -3.70
C THR A 340 -28.88 -1.94 -3.45
N LEU A 341 -28.10 -1.90 -4.51
CA LEU A 341 -26.70 -1.48 -4.52
C LEU A 341 -26.56 -0.16 -5.28
N LYS A 342 -25.65 0.69 -4.86
CA LYS A 342 -25.38 1.97 -5.51
C LYS A 342 -23.96 2.00 -6.05
N ILE A 343 -23.82 2.52 -7.27
CA ILE A 343 -22.52 2.79 -7.89
C ILE A 343 -22.45 4.27 -8.22
N CYS A 344 -21.44 4.99 -7.72
CA CYS A 344 -21.22 6.38 -8.09
C CYS A 344 -20.68 6.45 -9.51
N ILE A 345 -21.41 7.15 -10.39
CA ILE A 345 -21.11 7.30 -11.82
C ILE A 345 -20.68 8.72 -12.19
N GLY A 346 -20.79 9.69 -11.30
CA GLY A 346 -20.42 11.09 -11.48
C GLY A 346 -20.48 11.84 -10.16
N TYR A 347 -19.96 13.07 -10.17
CA TYR A 347 -20.10 13.99 -9.03
C TYR A 347 -20.80 15.26 -9.49
N GLU A 348 -21.63 15.81 -8.62
CA GLU A 348 -22.16 17.17 -8.78
C GLU A 348 -21.36 18.12 -7.86
N VAL A 349 -20.84 19.21 -8.45
CA VAL A 349 -20.12 20.28 -7.74
C VAL A 349 -20.64 21.61 -8.30
N ASP A 350 -21.22 22.44 -7.45
CA ASP A 350 -21.78 23.76 -7.84
C ASP A 350 -22.71 23.70 -9.06
N GLY A 351 -23.57 22.67 -9.12
CA GLY A 351 -24.53 22.45 -10.22
C GLY A 351 -23.89 21.95 -11.52
N ARG A 352 -22.63 21.53 -11.50
CA ARG A 352 -21.93 20.95 -12.64
C ARG A 352 -21.64 19.49 -12.42
N MET A 353 -21.91 18.70 -13.45
CA MET A 353 -21.53 17.27 -13.46
C MET A 353 -20.07 17.11 -13.81
N LEU A 354 -19.34 16.36 -12.97
CA LEU A 354 -17.95 15.95 -13.19
C LEU A 354 -17.89 14.44 -13.41
N ASP A 355 -17.08 14.03 -14.37
CA ASP A 355 -16.76 12.63 -14.68
C ASP A 355 -15.40 12.20 -14.11
N HIS A 356 -14.79 13.04 -13.28
CA HIS A 356 -13.50 12.83 -12.62
C HIS A 356 -13.54 13.41 -11.21
N PHE A 357 -12.65 12.93 -10.34
CA PHE A 357 -12.47 13.50 -9.01
C PHE A 357 -11.61 14.76 -9.12
N PRO A 358 -12.06 15.90 -8.62
CA PRO A 358 -11.33 17.16 -8.77
C PRO A 358 -10.04 17.17 -7.94
N SER A 359 -9.05 17.96 -8.35
CA SER A 359 -7.78 18.12 -7.64
C SER A 359 -7.81 19.18 -6.55
N ASP A 360 -8.73 20.15 -6.67
CA ASP A 360 -8.90 21.21 -5.66
C ASP A 360 -9.60 20.70 -4.40
N ALA A 361 -9.04 21.00 -3.24
CA ALA A 361 -9.54 20.48 -1.96
C ALA A 361 -10.97 20.96 -1.60
N ALA A 362 -11.34 22.19 -1.98
CA ALA A 362 -12.69 22.71 -1.75
C ALA A 362 -13.70 22.00 -2.66
N ALA A 363 -13.35 21.81 -3.94
CA ALA A 363 -14.16 21.04 -4.88
C ALA A 363 -14.29 19.57 -4.46
N GLN A 364 -13.21 18.97 -3.95
CA GLN A 364 -13.26 17.60 -3.39
C GLN A 364 -14.24 17.47 -2.23
N ALA A 365 -14.24 18.46 -1.33
CA ALA A 365 -15.15 18.49 -0.17
C ALA A 365 -16.62 18.76 -0.58
N ALA A 366 -16.83 19.44 -1.71
CA ALA A 366 -18.16 19.79 -2.25
C ALA A 366 -18.75 18.71 -3.16
N CYS A 367 -18.00 17.64 -3.48
CA CYS A 367 -18.49 16.55 -4.34
C CYS A 367 -19.71 15.87 -3.74
N THR A 368 -20.81 15.91 -4.45
CA THR A 368 -22.02 15.13 -4.17
C THR A 368 -22.09 13.97 -5.17
N PRO A 369 -22.10 12.70 -4.70
CA PRO A 369 -22.10 11.56 -5.62
C PRO A 369 -23.44 11.42 -6.36
N VAL A 370 -23.37 11.12 -7.64
CA VAL A 370 -24.52 10.74 -8.45
C VAL A 370 -24.49 9.23 -8.63
N TYR A 371 -25.56 8.58 -8.19
CA TYR A 371 -25.62 7.13 -8.16
C TYR A 371 -26.47 6.53 -9.28
N GLU A 372 -25.99 5.40 -9.80
CA GLU A 372 -26.77 4.40 -10.48
C GLU A 372 -27.16 3.34 -9.46
N GLU A 373 -28.45 2.99 -9.38
CA GLU A 373 -28.96 1.95 -8.52
C GLU A 373 -29.11 0.62 -9.27
N MET A 374 -28.71 -0.46 -8.65
CA MET A 374 -28.84 -1.81 -9.19
C MET A 374 -29.53 -2.74 -8.18
N PRO A 375 -30.33 -3.71 -8.65
CA PRO A 375 -30.88 -4.72 -7.77
C PRO A 375 -29.75 -5.56 -7.15
N GLY A 376 -29.83 -5.75 -5.84
CA GLY A 376 -28.94 -6.64 -5.09
C GLY A 376 -29.32 -8.11 -5.26
N TRP A 377 -28.80 -8.94 -4.40
CA TRP A 377 -29.05 -10.40 -4.38
C TRP A 377 -29.18 -10.89 -2.95
N SER A 378 -29.98 -11.96 -2.77
CA SER A 378 -30.23 -12.58 -1.46
C SER A 378 -29.35 -13.80 -1.18
N GLU A 379 -28.88 -14.46 -2.24
CA GLU A 379 -28.04 -15.65 -2.16
C GLU A 379 -26.62 -15.28 -1.72
N SER A 380 -25.93 -16.22 -1.10
CA SER A 380 -24.56 -15.98 -0.66
C SER A 380 -23.56 -16.12 -1.82
N THR A 381 -22.64 -15.16 -1.92
CA THR A 381 -21.46 -15.25 -2.77
C THR A 381 -20.24 -15.78 -2.01
N TYR A 382 -20.35 -15.97 -0.69
CA TYR A 382 -19.26 -16.40 0.17
C TYR A 382 -18.76 -17.80 -0.24
N GLY A 383 -17.46 -17.89 -0.52
CA GLY A 383 -16.81 -19.14 -0.89
C GLY A 383 -17.04 -19.59 -2.33
N ALA A 384 -17.68 -18.79 -3.19
CA ALA A 384 -17.82 -19.09 -4.61
C ALA A 384 -16.46 -19.24 -5.28
N ARG A 385 -16.28 -20.29 -6.10
CA ARG A 385 -15.02 -20.64 -6.78
C ARG A 385 -15.14 -20.64 -8.30
N SER A 386 -16.34 -20.46 -8.82
CA SER A 386 -16.63 -20.32 -10.24
C SER A 386 -17.69 -19.26 -10.50
N TRP A 387 -17.77 -18.77 -11.75
CA TRP A 387 -18.83 -17.84 -12.17
C TRP A 387 -20.22 -18.44 -12.04
N ALA A 388 -20.35 -19.75 -12.16
CA ALA A 388 -21.64 -20.45 -12.05
C ALA A 388 -22.19 -20.49 -10.62
N ASP A 389 -21.34 -20.26 -9.62
CA ASP A 389 -21.72 -20.21 -8.21
C ASP A 389 -22.28 -18.84 -7.83
N LEU A 390 -22.16 -17.82 -8.70
CA LEU A 390 -22.56 -16.47 -8.39
C LEU A 390 -24.03 -16.21 -8.76
N PRO A 391 -24.78 -15.48 -7.91
CA PRO A 391 -26.10 -14.98 -8.26
C PRO A 391 -26.09 -14.12 -9.52
N ALA A 392 -27.14 -14.20 -10.33
CA ALA A 392 -27.21 -13.46 -11.58
C ALA A 392 -27.04 -11.93 -11.41
N ASN A 393 -27.58 -11.36 -10.32
CA ASN A 393 -27.42 -9.93 -10.03
C ASN A 393 -26.01 -9.60 -9.58
N ALA A 394 -25.31 -10.48 -8.87
CA ALA A 394 -23.91 -10.29 -8.54
C ALA A 394 -23.04 -10.26 -9.81
N VAL A 395 -23.30 -11.14 -10.78
CA VAL A 395 -22.63 -11.12 -12.10
C VAL A 395 -22.93 -9.81 -12.84
N LYS A 396 -24.17 -9.33 -12.85
CA LYS A 396 -24.53 -8.04 -13.46
C LYS A 396 -23.80 -6.88 -12.81
N TYR A 397 -23.70 -6.87 -11.49
CA TYR A 397 -22.95 -5.85 -10.74
C TYR A 397 -21.48 -5.84 -11.13
N ILE A 398 -20.82 -6.99 -11.17
CA ILE A 398 -19.41 -7.10 -11.58
C ILE A 398 -19.22 -6.59 -12.99
N ARG A 399 -20.09 -6.98 -13.95
CA ARG A 399 -20.01 -6.52 -15.34
C ARG A 399 -20.23 -5.01 -15.44
N ARG A 400 -21.14 -4.45 -14.62
CA ARG A 400 -21.36 -3.00 -14.62
C ARG A 400 -20.15 -2.24 -14.05
N VAL A 401 -19.48 -2.78 -13.02
CA VAL A 401 -18.22 -2.24 -12.52
C VAL A 401 -17.15 -2.23 -13.61
N GLU A 402 -16.99 -3.31 -14.38
CA GLU A 402 -16.05 -3.38 -15.51
C GLU A 402 -16.34 -2.31 -16.58
N GLU A 403 -17.61 -2.15 -16.97
CA GLU A 403 -18.04 -1.15 -17.96
C GLU A 403 -17.72 0.27 -17.50
N LEU A 404 -18.08 0.61 -16.27
CA LEU A 404 -17.92 1.96 -15.72
C LEU A 404 -16.46 2.32 -15.45
N THR A 405 -15.65 1.35 -15.01
CA THR A 405 -14.22 1.53 -14.75
C THR A 405 -13.33 1.34 -15.98
N LYS A 406 -13.90 0.82 -17.07
CA LYS A 406 -13.22 0.49 -18.34
C LYS A 406 -12.03 -0.49 -18.14
N THR A 407 -12.13 -1.36 -17.16
CA THR A 407 -11.06 -2.29 -16.80
C THR A 407 -11.66 -3.65 -16.42
N PRO A 408 -11.17 -4.77 -16.98
CA PRO A 408 -11.72 -6.09 -16.71
C PRO A 408 -11.41 -6.55 -15.28
N VAL A 409 -12.32 -7.31 -14.69
CA VAL A 409 -12.08 -8.06 -13.46
C VAL A 409 -11.36 -9.36 -13.82
N THR A 410 -10.09 -9.46 -13.44
CA THR A 410 -9.22 -10.61 -13.71
C THR A 410 -9.18 -11.62 -12.57
N LEU A 411 -9.49 -11.16 -11.37
CA LEU A 411 -9.58 -11.95 -10.15
C LEU A 411 -10.80 -11.50 -9.33
N LEU A 412 -11.54 -12.45 -8.77
CA LEU A 412 -12.65 -12.16 -7.87
C LEU A 412 -12.44 -12.91 -6.55
N SER A 413 -12.34 -12.18 -5.46
CA SER A 413 -12.22 -12.73 -4.10
C SER A 413 -13.58 -12.73 -3.42
N THR A 414 -14.07 -13.91 -3.03
CA THR A 414 -15.42 -14.16 -2.51
C THR A 414 -15.46 -14.44 -1.02
N SER A 415 -14.29 -14.56 -0.36
CA SER A 415 -14.17 -14.70 1.10
C SER A 415 -12.76 -14.29 1.56
N PRO A 416 -12.48 -14.24 2.87
CA PRO A 416 -11.11 -14.05 3.39
C PRO A 416 -10.16 -15.21 3.05
N GLU A 417 -10.69 -16.41 2.82
CA GLU A 417 -9.90 -17.62 2.57
C GLU A 417 -9.18 -17.54 1.22
N ARG A 418 -7.92 -17.98 1.20
CA ARG A 418 -7.04 -17.89 0.03
C ARG A 418 -7.62 -18.56 -1.22
N ASP A 419 -8.18 -19.77 -1.05
CA ASP A 419 -8.67 -20.60 -2.16
C ASP A 419 -10.03 -20.14 -2.70
N ASP A 420 -10.73 -19.27 -1.99
CA ASP A 420 -12.00 -18.69 -2.42
C ASP A 420 -11.74 -17.48 -3.34
N THR A 421 -11.11 -17.78 -4.47
CA THR A 421 -10.74 -16.80 -5.50
C THR A 421 -11.05 -17.38 -6.89
N ILE A 422 -11.86 -16.66 -7.66
CA ILE A 422 -12.16 -16.99 -9.05
C ILE A 422 -11.10 -16.32 -9.93
N LEU A 423 -10.28 -17.13 -10.60
CA LEU A 423 -9.30 -16.66 -11.58
C LEU A 423 -9.96 -16.54 -12.95
N VAL A 424 -10.08 -15.34 -13.47
CA VAL A 424 -10.64 -15.07 -14.81
C VAL A 424 -9.51 -14.98 -15.85
N THR A 425 -8.46 -14.24 -15.52
CA THR A 425 -7.26 -14.11 -16.36
C THR A 425 -6.03 -14.18 -15.46
N ASP A 426 -5.05 -15.00 -15.86
CA ASP A 426 -3.81 -15.16 -15.13
C ASP A 426 -2.91 -13.92 -15.32
N PRO A 427 -2.62 -13.13 -14.27
CA PRO A 427 -1.73 -11.98 -14.40
C PRO A 427 -0.30 -12.32 -14.85
N PHE A 428 0.18 -13.55 -14.59
CA PHE A 428 1.49 -14.04 -15.06
C PHE A 428 1.44 -14.74 -16.43
N GLY A 429 0.26 -14.91 -16.99
CA GLY A 429 0.02 -15.66 -18.23
C GLY A 429 0.04 -14.78 -19.49
N GLY A 430 1.00 -13.85 -19.61
CA GLY A 430 1.17 -13.00 -20.79
C GLY A 430 1.64 -13.72 -22.03
#